data_e087aa998ff54eb73e9f61dffe2228de
#
_entry.id   e087aa998ff54eb73e9f61dffe2228de
#
_cell.length_a   1.000
_cell.length_b   1.000
_cell.length_c   1.000
_cell.angle_alpha   90.00
_cell.angle_beta   90.00
_cell.angle_gamma   90.00
#
_symmetry.space_group_name_H-M   'P 1'
#
loop_
_entity.id
_entity.type
_entity.pdbx_description
1 polymer ?
#
loop_
_entity_poly.entity_id
_entity_poly.type
_entity_poly.pdbx_seq_one_letter_code
_entity_poly.pdbx_strand_id
1 'polypeptide(L)'
;MKKIFNKTMSYISKSITKDGKVSSTRVASYFILAGIITSISIFAGVEIVNAIVTWKEGIAYVTPNEHIVIFGMVLAHHLTLLGINKTAETKTHQATQEKLKTQNQLNPKDMSTVAPKYPETPDYMGDSENV
;
A
#
# COMPACT_ATOMS: atom_id res chain seq x y z
N MET A 1 5.84 -17.76 -15.17
CA MET A 1 6.17 -16.99 -13.97
C MET A 1 6.40 -15.49 -14.22
N LYS A 2 7.20 -15.05 -15.21
CA LYS A 2 7.46 -13.60 -15.51
C LYS A 2 6.19 -12.76 -15.74
N LYS A 3 5.16 -13.27 -16.45
CA LYS A 3 3.91 -12.53 -16.71
C LYS A 3 3.11 -12.23 -15.43
N ILE A 4 3.05 -13.18 -14.49
CA ILE A 4 2.35 -13.01 -13.21
C ILE A 4 3.08 -11.98 -12.36
N PHE A 5 4.40 -12.10 -12.26
CA PHE A 5 5.24 -11.16 -11.52
C PHE A 5 5.08 -9.72 -12.02
N ASN A 6 5.19 -9.49 -13.35
CA ASN A 6 5.03 -8.17 -13.93
C ASN A 6 3.62 -7.59 -13.70
N LYS A 7 2.58 -8.41 -13.74
CA LYS A 7 1.21 -7.98 -13.45
C LYS A 7 1.06 -7.56 -11.99
N THR A 8 1.58 -8.35 -11.06
CA THR A 8 1.56 -8.05 -9.62
C THR A 8 2.33 -6.77 -9.32
N MET A 9 3.53 -6.60 -9.89
CA MET A 9 4.32 -5.37 -9.71
C MET A 9 3.61 -4.13 -10.27
N SER A 10 2.91 -4.24 -11.40
CA SER A 10 2.11 -3.15 -11.95
C SER A 10 0.95 -2.77 -11.02
N TYR A 11 0.26 -3.73 -10.40
CA TYR A 11 -0.79 -3.45 -9.43
C TYR A 11 -0.26 -2.78 -8.17
N ILE A 12 0.86 -3.26 -7.62
CA ILE A 12 1.50 -2.67 -6.45
C ILE A 12 1.92 -1.23 -6.76
N SER A 13 2.57 -0.99 -7.89
CA SER A 13 2.99 0.34 -8.32
C SER A 13 1.81 1.32 -8.42
N LYS A 14 0.71 0.93 -9.07
CA LYS A 14 -0.52 1.74 -9.17
C LYS A 14 -1.16 2.01 -7.81
N SER A 15 -1.12 1.03 -6.91
CA SER A 15 -1.70 1.13 -5.58
C SER A 15 -0.89 2.05 -4.66
N ILE A 16 0.42 2.14 -4.85
CA ILE A 16 1.33 3.01 -4.10
C ILE A 16 1.26 4.47 -4.59
N THR A 17 1.00 4.68 -5.89
CA THR A 17 0.92 6.01 -6.48
C THR A 17 -0.47 6.62 -6.33
N LYS A 18 -0.50 7.90 -5.94
CA LYS A 18 -1.69 8.74 -5.95
C LYS A 18 -1.34 10.02 -6.71
N ASP A 19 -2.14 10.36 -7.74
CA ASP A 19 -1.93 11.54 -8.58
C ASP A 19 -0.50 11.61 -9.19
N GLY A 20 0.02 10.44 -9.62
CA GLY A 20 1.37 10.31 -10.19
C GLY A 20 2.52 10.39 -9.17
N LYS A 21 2.23 10.61 -7.87
CA LYS A 21 3.23 10.67 -6.80
C LYS A 21 3.15 9.47 -5.88
N VAL A 22 4.31 9.00 -5.42
CA VAL A 22 4.40 7.90 -4.46
C VAL A 22 3.89 8.38 -3.10
N SER A 23 2.90 7.69 -2.55
CA SER A 23 2.36 7.97 -1.22
C SER A 23 3.18 7.24 -0.15
N SER A 24 3.85 7.98 0.72
CA SER A 24 4.65 7.41 1.81
C SER A 24 3.83 6.56 2.78
N THR A 25 2.59 6.96 3.06
CA THR A 25 1.69 6.19 3.94
C THR A 25 1.29 4.86 3.33
N ARG A 26 1.05 4.79 2.02
CA ARG A 26 0.74 3.54 1.33
C ARG A 26 1.95 2.62 1.27
N VAL A 27 3.14 3.18 0.99
CA VAL A 27 4.40 2.42 1.06
C VAL A 27 4.60 1.83 2.45
N ALA A 28 4.44 2.63 3.51
CA ALA A 28 4.55 2.16 4.89
C ALA A 28 3.55 1.04 5.20
N SER A 29 2.30 1.14 4.75
CA SER A 29 1.30 0.07 4.92
C SER A 29 1.73 -1.24 4.27
N TYR A 30 2.34 -1.21 3.09
CA TYR A 30 2.86 -2.42 2.44
C TYR A 30 4.03 -3.05 3.20
N PHE A 31 4.94 -2.22 3.74
CA PHE A 31 6.02 -2.73 4.59
C PHE A 31 5.50 -3.37 5.88
N ILE A 32 4.51 -2.77 6.52
CA ILE A 32 3.88 -3.34 7.72
C ILE A 32 3.20 -4.67 7.37
N LEU A 33 2.46 -4.73 6.26
CA LEU A 33 1.81 -5.95 5.81
C LEU A 33 2.83 -7.06 5.48
N ALA A 34 3.92 -6.72 4.81
CA ALA A 34 5.02 -7.65 4.54
C ALA A 34 5.64 -8.16 5.85
N GLY A 35 5.82 -7.30 6.85
CA GLY A 35 6.27 -7.66 8.18
C GLY A 35 5.34 -8.67 8.86
N ILE A 36 4.03 -8.47 8.79
CA ILE A 36 3.02 -9.40 9.33
C ILE A 36 3.14 -10.77 8.65
N ILE A 37 3.18 -10.80 7.32
CA ILE A 37 3.28 -12.06 6.55
C ILE A 37 4.57 -12.80 6.90
N THR A 38 5.69 -12.07 7.00
CA THR A 38 6.99 -12.64 7.37
C THR A 38 6.95 -13.22 8.79
N SER A 39 6.38 -12.50 9.76
CA SER A 39 6.26 -12.97 11.15
C SER A 39 5.42 -14.24 11.25
N ILE A 40 4.30 -14.31 10.54
CA ILE A 40 3.46 -15.51 10.48
C ILE A 40 4.23 -16.68 9.86
N SER A 41 4.97 -16.43 8.78
CA SER A 41 5.74 -17.48 8.08
C SER A 41 6.87 -18.04 8.96
N ILE A 42 7.58 -17.16 9.67
CA ILE A 42 8.64 -17.58 10.60
C ILE A 42 8.05 -18.41 11.74
N PHE A 43 6.97 -17.93 12.37
CA PHE A 43 6.31 -18.64 13.45
C PHE A 43 5.85 -20.03 12.99
N ALA A 44 5.11 -20.10 11.88
CA ALA A 44 4.66 -21.38 11.32
C ALA A 44 5.84 -22.31 10.97
N GLY A 45 6.92 -21.78 10.43
CA GLY A 45 8.13 -22.56 10.12
C GLY A 45 8.77 -23.17 11.39
N VAL A 46 8.90 -22.38 12.45
CA VAL A 46 9.45 -22.87 13.73
C VAL A 46 8.56 -23.96 14.32
N GLU A 47 7.25 -23.76 14.35
CA GLU A 47 6.29 -24.72 14.88
C GLU A 47 6.29 -26.04 14.09
N ILE A 48 6.37 -25.97 12.76
CA ILE A 48 6.45 -27.15 11.89
C ILE A 48 7.75 -27.94 12.18
N VAL A 49 8.89 -27.25 12.28
CA VAL A 49 10.16 -27.92 12.57
C VAL A 49 10.11 -28.61 13.93
N ASN A 50 9.63 -27.93 14.95
CA ASN A 50 9.49 -28.50 16.30
C ASN A 50 8.54 -29.71 16.31
N ALA A 51 7.41 -29.62 15.59
CA ALA A 51 6.47 -30.73 15.46
C ALA A 51 7.10 -31.96 14.77
N ILE A 52 7.92 -31.75 13.74
CA ILE A 52 8.62 -32.83 13.03
C ILE A 52 9.65 -33.50 13.95
N VAL A 53 10.40 -32.71 14.74
CA VAL A 53 11.42 -33.22 15.65
C VAL A 53 10.76 -34.07 16.76
N THR A 54 9.74 -33.57 17.44
CA THR A 54 9.05 -34.29 18.50
C THR A 54 8.32 -35.53 17.99
N TRP A 55 7.78 -35.48 16.77
CA TRP A 55 7.17 -36.65 16.13
C TRP A 55 8.16 -37.78 15.88
N LYS A 56 9.40 -37.47 15.49
CA LYS A 56 10.46 -38.46 15.33
C LYS A 56 10.85 -39.13 16.68
N GLU A 57 10.67 -38.40 17.77
CA GLU A 57 10.91 -38.91 19.14
C GLU A 57 9.69 -39.65 19.71
N GLY A 58 8.59 -39.77 18.96
CA GLY A 58 7.35 -40.43 19.41
C GLY A 58 6.55 -39.60 20.40
N ILE A 59 6.81 -38.32 20.53
CA ILE A 59 6.15 -37.39 21.45
C ILE A 59 5.14 -36.55 20.72
N ALA A 60 3.94 -36.32 21.25
CA ALA A 60 2.98 -35.38 20.70
C ALA A 60 3.46 -33.94 20.91
N TYR A 61 3.58 -33.20 19.82
CA TYR A 61 3.97 -31.79 19.91
C TYR A 61 2.81 -30.92 20.42
N VAL A 62 3.11 -30.07 21.39
CA VAL A 62 2.23 -29.00 21.86
C VAL A 62 3.00 -27.70 21.80
N THR A 63 2.43 -26.70 21.11
CA THR A 63 3.05 -25.38 21.01
C THR A 63 3.25 -24.77 22.39
N PRO A 64 4.49 -24.39 22.78
CA PRO A 64 4.75 -23.76 24.08
C PRO A 64 3.98 -22.42 24.21
N ASN A 65 3.44 -22.15 25.38
CA ASN A 65 2.70 -20.92 25.66
C ASN A 65 3.55 -19.67 25.41
N GLU A 66 4.84 -19.74 25.70
CA GLU A 66 5.77 -18.62 25.45
C GLU A 66 5.84 -18.25 23.96
N HIS A 67 5.82 -19.23 23.05
CA HIS A 67 5.82 -19.00 21.62
C HIS A 67 4.54 -18.25 21.20
N ILE A 68 3.39 -18.65 21.74
CA ILE A 68 2.09 -18.02 21.45
C ILE A 68 2.09 -16.58 21.94
N VAL A 69 2.61 -16.32 23.14
CA VAL A 69 2.68 -14.99 23.74
C VAL A 69 3.59 -14.08 22.92
N ILE A 70 4.79 -14.53 22.58
CA ILE A 70 5.76 -13.76 21.78
C ILE A 70 5.17 -13.44 20.41
N PHE A 71 4.59 -14.42 19.73
CA PHE A 71 3.95 -14.21 18.43
C PHE A 71 2.77 -13.23 18.53
N GLY A 72 1.94 -13.36 19.56
CA GLY A 72 0.83 -12.44 19.82
C GLY A 72 1.30 -10.99 20.03
N MET A 73 2.39 -10.77 20.77
CA MET A 73 2.98 -9.45 20.97
C MET A 73 3.50 -8.86 19.65
N VAL A 74 4.20 -9.64 18.85
CA VAL A 74 4.72 -9.20 17.55
C VAL A 74 3.57 -8.82 16.60
N LEU A 75 2.54 -9.65 16.54
CA LEU A 75 1.37 -9.41 15.70
C LEU A 75 0.60 -8.16 16.15
N ALA A 76 0.37 -8.01 17.47
CA ALA A 76 -0.30 -6.84 18.03
C ALA A 76 0.46 -5.54 17.72
N HIS A 77 1.80 -5.57 17.81
CA HIS A 77 2.65 -4.43 17.44
C HIS A 77 2.44 -4.01 15.97
N HIS A 78 2.48 -4.97 15.04
CA HIS A 78 2.29 -4.70 13.62
C HIS A 78 0.86 -4.17 13.32
N LEU A 79 -0.16 -4.73 13.95
CA LEU A 79 -1.54 -4.26 13.79
C LEU A 79 -1.73 -2.85 14.34
N THR A 80 -1.07 -2.52 15.45
CA THR A 80 -1.07 -1.15 16.01
C THR A 80 -0.44 -0.17 15.03
N LEU A 81 0.72 -0.49 14.46
CA LEU A 81 1.38 0.34 13.46
C LEU A 81 0.50 0.55 12.22
N LEU A 82 -0.20 -0.49 11.77
CA LEU A 82 -1.13 -0.39 10.64
C LEU A 82 -2.30 0.54 10.97
N GLY A 83 -2.85 0.46 12.19
CA GLY A 83 -3.92 1.33 12.67
C GLY A 83 -3.49 2.81 12.72
N ILE A 84 -2.30 3.10 13.26
CA ILE A 84 -1.74 4.45 13.31
C ILE A 84 -1.54 5.00 11.89
N ASN A 85 -1.01 4.19 10.98
CA ASN A 85 -0.77 4.61 9.60
C ASN A 85 -2.06 4.95 8.85
N LYS A 86 -3.13 4.14 9.02
CA LYS A 86 -4.44 4.43 8.44
C LYS A 86 -5.06 5.71 9.01
N THR A 87 -4.93 5.92 10.32
CA THR A 87 -5.45 7.13 10.97
C THR A 87 -4.74 8.38 10.46
N ALA A 88 -3.42 8.32 10.25
CA ALA A 88 -2.64 9.41 9.66
C ALA A 88 -3.10 9.71 8.22
N GLU A 89 -3.35 8.69 7.40
CA GLU A 89 -3.86 8.87 6.04
C GLU A 89 -5.23 9.58 6.03
N THR A 90 -6.15 9.15 6.90
CA THR A 90 -7.49 9.75 7.01
C THR A 90 -7.41 11.23 7.41
N LYS A 91 -6.58 11.57 8.41
CA LYS A 91 -6.39 12.96 8.84
C LYS A 91 -5.82 13.84 7.72
N THR A 92 -4.85 13.32 6.98
CA THR A 92 -4.27 14.04 5.84
C THR A 92 -5.30 14.31 4.75
N HIS A 93 -6.18 13.34 4.47
CA HIS A 93 -7.27 13.53 3.51
C HIS A 93 -8.28 14.57 3.99
N GLN A 94 -8.67 14.56 5.25
CA GLN A 94 -9.59 15.55 5.82
C GLN A 94 -9.01 16.96 5.74
N ALA A 95 -7.75 17.14 6.16
CA ALA A 95 -7.06 18.43 6.10
C ALA A 95 -6.93 18.95 4.65
N THR A 96 -6.72 18.08 3.67
CA THR A 96 -6.67 18.46 2.26
C THR A 96 -8.04 18.89 1.75
N GLN A 97 -9.10 18.20 2.12
CA GLN A 97 -10.48 18.55 1.75
C GLN A 97 -10.93 19.87 2.37
N GLU A 98 -10.56 20.13 3.63
CA GLU A 98 -10.85 21.40 4.30
C GLU A 98 -10.15 22.57 3.60
N LYS A 99 -8.88 22.42 3.25
CA LYS A 99 -8.14 23.43 2.47
C LYS A 99 -8.79 23.73 1.13
N LEU A 100 -9.23 22.70 0.39
CA LEU A 100 -9.93 22.89 -0.88
C LEU A 100 -11.26 23.63 -0.70
N LYS A 101 -12.03 23.30 0.35
CA LYS A 101 -13.29 24.00 0.66
C LYS A 101 -13.05 25.46 0.99
N THR A 102 -12.04 25.76 1.80
CA THR A 102 -11.67 27.13 2.16
C THR A 102 -11.19 27.92 0.94
N GLN A 103 -10.42 27.31 0.05
CA GLN A 103 -9.94 27.96 -1.17
C GLN A 103 -11.10 28.26 -2.14
N ASN A 104 -12.07 27.36 -2.26
CA ASN A 104 -13.26 27.57 -3.09
C ASN A 104 -14.22 28.62 -2.50
N GLN A 105 -14.20 28.85 -1.20
CA GLN A 105 -15.00 29.90 -0.55
C GLN A 105 -14.36 31.29 -0.67
N LEU A 106 -13.03 31.37 -0.72
CA LEU A 106 -12.30 32.63 -0.81
C LEU A 106 -12.29 33.26 -2.21
N ASN A 107 -12.60 32.51 -3.28
CA ASN A 107 -12.53 33.03 -4.63
C ASN A 107 -13.67 32.56 -5.55
N PRO A 108 -14.95 32.88 -5.26
CA PRO A 108 -16.06 32.53 -6.17
C PRO A 108 -16.09 33.36 -7.44
N LYS A 109 -15.32 34.48 -7.53
CA LYS A 109 -15.34 35.40 -8.67
C LYS A 109 -14.29 35.11 -9.76
N ASP A 110 -13.20 34.42 -9.42
CA ASP A 110 -12.13 34.17 -10.39
C ASP A 110 -12.27 32.85 -11.17
N MET A 111 -13.26 32.01 -10.82
CA MET A 111 -13.50 30.75 -11.54
C MET A 111 -14.13 30.91 -12.94
N SER A 112 -14.59 32.13 -13.32
CA SER A 112 -15.23 32.30 -14.61
C SER A 112 -14.26 32.64 -15.77
N THR A 113 -12.97 32.81 -15.48
CA THR A 113 -11.99 33.26 -16.49
C THR A 113 -10.85 32.31 -16.79
N VAL A 114 -10.71 31.20 -16.03
CA VAL A 114 -9.70 30.20 -16.36
C VAL A 114 -10.40 29.00 -17.02
N ALA A 115 -10.78 29.15 -18.28
CA ALA A 115 -11.01 27.99 -19.12
C ALA A 115 -9.73 27.15 -19.16
N PRO A 116 -9.81 25.83 -18.98
CA PRO A 116 -8.63 24.97 -19.09
C PRO A 116 -8.05 25.16 -20.50
N LYS A 117 -6.83 25.71 -20.54
CA LYS A 117 -6.07 25.82 -21.78
C LYS A 117 -5.67 24.39 -22.15
N TYR A 118 -6.49 23.75 -22.95
CA TYR A 118 -6.10 22.50 -23.58
C TYR A 118 -4.87 22.76 -24.44
N PRO A 119 -3.82 21.97 -24.34
CA PRO A 119 -2.71 22.07 -25.28
C PRO A 119 -3.28 21.84 -26.68
N GLU A 120 -3.06 22.81 -27.55
CA GLU A 120 -3.42 22.70 -28.98
C GLU A 120 -2.75 21.43 -29.50
N THR A 121 -3.55 20.52 -30.01
CA THR A 121 -3.03 19.35 -30.73
C THR A 121 -2.25 19.88 -31.93
N PRO A 122 -0.99 19.47 -32.12
CA PRO A 122 -0.26 19.88 -33.33
C PRO A 122 -1.00 19.34 -34.53
N ASP A 123 -1.35 20.27 -35.43
CA ASP A 123 -1.94 19.98 -36.74
C ASP A 123 -0.92 19.16 -37.55
N TYR A 124 -1.10 17.85 -37.55
CA TYR A 124 -0.46 16.99 -38.53
C TYR A 124 -1.27 17.06 -39.84
N MET A 125 -1.19 18.17 -40.54
CA MET A 125 -1.49 18.18 -41.98
C MET A 125 -0.36 17.42 -42.68
N GLY A 126 -0.61 16.15 -42.93
CA GLY A 126 0.19 15.38 -43.85
C GLY A 126 -0.05 15.89 -45.27
N ASP A 127 0.95 16.55 -45.81
CA ASP A 127 1.06 16.74 -47.25
C ASP A 127 1.25 15.41 -47.93
N SER A 128 0.16 14.88 -48.49
CA SER A 128 0.23 13.81 -49.49
C SER A 128 0.03 14.45 -50.86
N GLU A 129 1.12 14.93 -51.46
CA GLU A 129 1.15 15.18 -52.91
C GLU A 129 2.42 14.58 -53.52
N ASN A 130 2.15 13.71 -54.49
CA ASN A 130 2.96 13.39 -55.67
C ASN A 130 4.23 12.52 -55.53
N VAL A 131 4.22 11.28 -55.97
CA VAL A 131 4.52 10.79 -57.34
C VAL A 131 4.12 9.33 -57.43
#